data_92a82389273abb93b528e304598a6d80
#
_entry.id   92a82389273abb93b528e304598a6d80
#
_cell.length_a   1.000
_cell.length_b   1.000
_cell.length_c   1.000
_cell.angle_alpha   90.00
_cell.angle_beta   90.00
_cell.angle_gamma   90.00
#
_symmetry.space_group_name_H-M   'P 1'
#
loop_
_entity.id
_entity.type
_entity.pdbx_description
1 polymer ?
#
loop_
_entity_poly.entity_id
_entity_poly.type
_entity_poly.pdbx_seq_one_letter_code
_entity_poly.pdbx_strand_id
1 'polypeptide(L)'
;MLALERRRFGYRRIWQLLRREGLHVNHKRVYRLYHLSGLGVKRRRRRKGLATERLPLLRPAAPNLTWSMDFVMDALAPGRRIKCLTSVDDFTKECLTMTIAFGISGVQVTHILDSIELFRGYPATIRTDQGPEFTCRALDQWAFEHGVELRLIQPGKPTQNGFIESFNGRFRDECLNEHWFSDIVHARKIINDWRHDYNECRPHSALNYQTPSEFAARWRNGKCEGKQTDLTN
;
A
#
# COMPACT_ATOMS: atom_id res chain seq x y z
N MET A 1 22.89 -3.72 11.48
CA MET A 1 22.70 -3.22 10.12
C MET A 1 21.23 -3.13 9.76
N LEU A 2 20.45 -4.21 9.63
CA LEU A 2 19.03 -4.20 9.20
C LEU A 2 18.14 -3.14 9.86
N ALA A 3 18.22 -2.93 11.17
CA ALA A 3 17.38 -1.97 11.87
C ALA A 3 17.75 -0.50 11.59
N LEU A 4 18.98 -0.23 11.19
CA LEU A 4 19.42 1.11 10.77
C LEU A 4 19.02 1.42 9.33
N GLU A 5 19.02 0.42 8.47
CA GLU A 5 18.54 0.51 7.08
C GLU A 5 17.01 0.63 7.03
N ARG A 6 16.35 -0.02 7.98
CA ARG A 6 14.87 -0.11 8.06
C ARG A 6 14.33 0.65 9.28
N ARG A 7 14.68 1.93 9.44
CA ARG A 7 14.38 2.76 10.62
C ARG A 7 12.90 2.80 11.02
N ARG A 8 11.98 2.58 10.07
CA ARG A 8 10.53 2.57 10.31
C ARG A 8 9.97 1.17 10.61
N PHE A 9 10.81 0.14 10.62
CA PHE A 9 10.36 -1.21 10.96
C PHE A 9 10.43 -1.43 12.47
N GLY A 10 9.29 -1.86 13.06
CA GLY A 10 9.29 -2.31 14.46
C GLY A 10 10.00 -3.67 14.60
N TYR A 11 10.41 -3.99 15.84
CA TYR A 11 11.21 -5.18 16.16
C TYR A 11 10.65 -6.51 15.61
N ARG A 12 9.31 -6.65 15.45
CA ARG A 12 8.70 -7.87 14.90
C ARG A 12 9.03 -8.07 13.43
N ARG A 13 9.04 -7.00 12.62
CA ARG A 13 9.47 -7.07 11.23
C ARG A 13 10.96 -7.33 11.11
N ILE A 14 11.78 -6.65 11.93
CA ILE A 14 13.22 -6.92 12.00
C ILE A 14 13.47 -8.38 12.37
N TRP A 15 12.76 -8.92 13.34
CA TRP A 15 12.85 -10.34 13.69
C TRP A 15 12.51 -11.28 12.53
N GLN A 16 11.48 -10.96 11.75
CA GLN A 16 11.12 -11.77 10.56
C GLN A 16 12.20 -11.71 9.48
N LEU A 17 12.80 -10.53 9.25
CA LEU A 17 13.92 -10.39 8.31
C LEU A 17 15.13 -11.20 8.77
N LEU A 18 15.50 -11.13 10.04
CA LEU A 18 16.58 -11.95 10.61
C LEU A 18 16.34 -13.46 10.39
N ARG A 19 15.11 -13.91 10.58
CA ARG A 19 14.75 -15.33 10.31
C ARG A 19 14.89 -15.69 8.84
N ARG A 20 14.57 -14.79 7.92
CA ARG A 20 14.75 -14.99 6.47
C ARG A 20 16.23 -15.06 6.09
N GLU A 21 17.09 -14.36 6.82
CA GLU A 21 18.56 -14.46 6.69
C GLU A 21 19.16 -15.69 7.40
N GLY A 22 18.33 -16.60 7.92
CA GLY A 22 18.79 -17.81 8.61
C GLY A 22 19.13 -17.61 10.08
N LEU A 23 18.95 -16.42 10.65
CA LEU A 23 19.24 -16.14 12.06
C LEU A 23 18.04 -16.48 12.94
N HIS A 24 18.02 -17.68 13.48
CA HIS A 24 16.96 -18.20 14.35
C HIS A 24 17.09 -17.73 15.80
N VAL A 25 16.72 -16.49 16.06
CA VAL A 25 16.74 -15.90 17.40
C VAL A 25 15.32 -15.69 17.96
N ASN A 26 15.18 -15.75 19.29
CA ASN A 26 13.90 -15.49 19.94
C ASN A 26 13.49 -14.02 19.76
N HIS A 27 12.23 -13.76 19.41
CA HIS A 27 11.70 -12.41 19.24
C HIS A 27 11.82 -11.54 20.52
N LYS A 28 11.79 -12.14 21.73
CA LYS A 28 12.01 -11.43 23.01
C LYS A 28 13.44 -10.89 23.10
N ARG A 29 14.44 -11.64 22.61
CA ARG A 29 15.84 -11.18 22.55
C ARG A 29 15.98 -10.01 21.57
N VAL A 30 15.38 -10.11 20.38
CA VAL A 30 15.37 -9.00 19.40
C VAL A 30 14.69 -7.78 19.98
N TYR A 31 13.54 -7.93 20.66
CA TYR A 31 12.85 -6.83 21.35
C TYR A 31 13.77 -6.11 22.35
N ARG A 32 14.42 -6.87 23.24
CA ARG A 32 15.32 -6.30 24.25
C ARG A 32 16.47 -5.52 23.62
N LEU A 33 17.17 -6.11 22.65
CA LEU A 33 18.29 -5.45 21.96
C LEU A 33 17.83 -4.20 21.20
N TYR A 34 16.69 -4.29 20.49
CA TYR A 34 16.09 -3.19 19.75
C TYR A 34 15.79 -1.98 20.66
N HIS A 35 15.28 -2.21 21.87
CA HIS A 35 15.02 -1.15 22.84
C HIS A 35 16.30 -0.61 23.49
N LEU A 36 17.25 -1.47 23.85
CA LEU A 36 18.54 -1.05 24.41
C LEU A 36 19.33 -0.18 23.43
N SER A 37 19.22 -0.45 22.13
CA SER A 37 19.86 0.34 21.06
C SER A 37 19.11 1.63 20.70
N GLY A 38 18.05 2.00 21.41
CA GLY A 38 17.30 3.22 21.13
C GLY A 38 16.53 3.24 19.80
N LEU A 39 16.36 2.08 19.15
CA LEU A 39 15.76 1.95 17.82
C LEU A 39 14.22 1.94 17.84
N GLY A 40 13.61 2.21 19.00
CA GLY A 40 12.15 2.18 19.16
C GLY A 40 11.41 3.16 18.25
N VAL A 41 10.59 2.66 17.32
CA VAL A 41 9.73 3.50 16.50
C VAL A 41 8.69 4.18 17.39
N LYS A 42 8.67 5.51 17.39
CA LYS A 42 7.67 6.28 18.14
C LYS A 42 6.27 5.99 17.55
N ARG A 43 5.40 5.43 18.38
CA ARG A 43 4.00 5.23 17.95
C ARG A 43 3.26 6.58 17.99
N ARG A 44 2.56 6.93 16.92
CA ARG A 44 1.58 8.02 16.96
C ARG A 44 0.54 7.69 18.03
N ARG A 45 0.36 8.56 19.03
CA ARG A 45 -0.74 8.43 19.99
C ARG A 45 -2.05 8.58 19.22
N ARG A 46 -2.92 7.58 19.33
CA ARG A 46 -4.29 7.70 18.81
C ARG A 46 -4.97 8.87 19.53
N ARG A 47 -5.47 9.85 18.78
CA ARG A 47 -6.40 10.83 19.34
C ARG A 47 -7.65 10.06 19.78
N LYS A 48 -8.09 10.26 21.04
CA LYS A 48 -9.37 9.76 21.53
C LYS A 48 -10.45 10.58 20.79
N GLY A 49 -11.01 10.01 19.74
CA GLY A 49 -12.19 10.55 19.04
C GLY A 49 -13.44 9.90 19.59
N LEU A 50 -14.60 10.54 19.35
CA LEU A 50 -15.92 9.95 19.60
C LEU A 50 -15.97 8.56 18.94
N ALA A 51 -16.53 7.59 19.68
CA ALA A 51 -16.76 6.24 19.18
C ALA A 51 -17.86 6.29 18.10
N THR A 52 -17.45 6.40 16.84
CA THR A 52 -18.36 6.22 15.71
C THR A 52 -18.36 4.74 15.38
N GLU A 53 -19.53 4.15 15.21
CA GLU A 53 -19.63 2.77 14.68
C GLU A 53 -18.88 2.68 13.37
N ARG A 54 -17.80 1.91 13.37
CA ARG A 54 -17.00 1.67 12.18
C ARG A 54 -17.36 0.29 11.65
N LEU A 55 -18.14 0.24 10.60
CA LEU A 55 -18.30 -1.00 9.84
C LEU A 55 -16.93 -1.47 9.37
N PRO A 56 -16.54 -2.72 9.66
CA PRO A 56 -15.28 -3.26 9.18
C PRO A 56 -15.25 -3.21 7.65
N LEU A 57 -14.15 -2.72 7.09
CA LEU A 57 -13.94 -2.80 5.65
C LEU A 57 -13.70 -4.26 5.28
N LEU A 58 -14.67 -4.87 4.63
CA LEU A 58 -14.57 -6.27 4.20
C LEU A 58 -13.41 -6.42 3.22
N ARG A 59 -12.53 -7.38 3.52
CA ARG A 59 -11.46 -7.77 2.61
C ARG A 59 -12.07 -8.57 1.46
N PRO A 60 -11.76 -8.26 0.19
CA PRO A 60 -12.17 -9.09 -0.94
C PRO A 60 -11.72 -10.54 -0.76
N ALA A 61 -12.46 -11.49 -1.35
CA ALA A 61 -12.20 -12.92 -1.21
C ALA A 61 -11.10 -13.44 -2.15
N ALA A 62 -10.76 -12.68 -3.20
CA ALA A 62 -9.78 -13.07 -4.20
C ALA A 62 -9.02 -11.85 -4.78
N PRO A 63 -7.85 -12.08 -5.43
CA PRO A 63 -7.16 -11.05 -6.21
C PRO A 63 -8.05 -10.48 -7.31
N ASN A 64 -7.79 -9.25 -7.70
CA ASN A 64 -8.49 -8.53 -8.78
C ASN A 64 -10.00 -8.33 -8.58
N LEU A 65 -10.55 -8.64 -7.41
CA LEU A 65 -11.94 -8.28 -7.10
C LEU A 65 -12.08 -6.77 -6.82
N THR A 66 -11.14 -6.19 -6.11
CA THR A 66 -11.17 -4.75 -5.80
C THR A 66 -9.77 -4.18 -5.77
N TRP A 67 -9.55 -3.15 -6.58
CA TRP A 67 -8.39 -2.28 -6.46
C TRP A 67 -8.80 -0.99 -5.77
N SER A 68 -7.99 -0.51 -4.84
CA SER A 68 -8.14 0.82 -4.25
C SER A 68 -7.09 1.75 -4.82
N MET A 69 -7.50 2.96 -5.22
CA MET A 69 -6.62 3.98 -5.79
C MET A 69 -6.77 5.30 -5.04
N ASP A 70 -5.67 6.05 -4.98
CA ASP A 70 -5.63 7.37 -4.36
C ASP A 70 -4.42 8.17 -4.85
N PHE A 71 -4.44 9.48 -4.64
CA PHE A 71 -3.34 10.36 -4.92
C PHE A 71 -2.59 10.77 -3.65
N VAL A 72 -1.28 10.70 -3.72
CA VAL A 72 -0.38 11.23 -2.68
C VAL A 72 0.39 12.40 -3.25
N MET A 73 0.34 13.53 -2.54
CA MET A 73 1.07 14.74 -2.91
C MET A 73 2.35 14.85 -2.10
N ASP A 74 3.43 15.30 -2.77
CA ASP A 74 4.70 15.66 -2.16
C ASP A 74 5.37 16.78 -2.95
N ALA A 75 6.59 17.17 -2.61
CA ALA A 75 7.35 18.19 -3.30
C ALA A 75 8.81 17.76 -3.52
N LEU A 76 9.38 18.20 -4.63
CA LEU A 76 10.80 18.14 -4.89
C LEU A 76 11.56 19.16 -4.02
N ALA A 77 12.85 18.97 -3.81
CA ALA A 77 13.71 19.87 -3.03
C ALA A 77 13.63 21.36 -3.49
N PRO A 78 13.52 21.67 -4.80
CA PRO A 78 13.28 23.03 -5.24
C PRO A 78 11.85 23.56 -4.99
N GLY A 79 10.98 22.82 -4.30
CA GLY A 79 9.62 23.24 -3.94
C GLY A 79 8.54 22.89 -4.97
N ARG A 80 8.90 22.35 -6.15
CA ARG A 80 7.91 21.97 -7.16
C ARG A 80 7.11 20.77 -6.70
N ARG A 81 5.78 20.89 -6.68
CA ARG A 81 4.87 19.80 -6.27
C ARG A 81 4.89 18.66 -7.27
N ILE A 82 4.82 17.44 -6.74
CA ILE A 82 4.62 16.21 -7.48
C ILE A 82 3.37 15.48 -6.99
N LYS A 83 2.73 14.76 -7.90
CA LYS A 83 1.54 13.96 -7.66
C LYS A 83 1.86 12.51 -7.95
N CYS A 84 1.57 11.61 -7.01
CA CYS A 84 1.78 10.18 -7.15
C CYS A 84 0.42 9.47 -7.13
N LEU A 85 0.05 8.82 -8.23
CA LEU A 85 -1.06 7.88 -8.26
C LEU A 85 -0.60 6.56 -7.66
N THR A 86 -1.30 6.07 -6.66
CA THR A 86 -1.07 4.78 -6.02
C THR A 86 -2.26 3.85 -6.27
N SER A 87 -2.01 2.58 -6.60
CA SER A 87 -3.04 1.55 -6.72
C SER A 87 -2.61 0.28 -6.00
N VAL A 88 -3.52 -0.32 -5.25
CA VAL A 88 -3.28 -1.52 -4.44
C VAL A 88 -4.41 -2.52 -4.65
N ASP A 89 -4.07 -3.79 -4.81
CA ASP A 89 -5.04 -4.88 -4.73
C ASP A 89 -5.45 -5.10 -3.26
N ASP A 90 -6.74 -4.95 -2.95
CA ASP A 90 -7.24 -5.01 -1.58
C ASP A 90 -7.15 -6.41 -0.95
N PHE A 91 -7.00 -7.46 -1.74
CA PHE A 91 -6.82 -8.82 -1.25
C PHE A 91 -5.35 -9.15 -1.00
N THR A 92 -4.51 -9.06 -2.05
CA THR A 92 -3.09 -9.44 -1.98
C THR A 92 -2.23 -8.40 -1.27
N LYS A 93 -2.70 -7.15 -1.15
CA LYS A 93 -1.95 -5.98 -0.67
C LYS A 93 -0.77 -5.59 -1.59
N GLU A 94 -0.68 -6.16 -2.78
CA GLU A 94 0.32 -5.74 -3.77
C GLU A 94 0.07 -4.31 -4.22
N CYS A 95 1.11 -3.52 -4.25
CA CYS A 95 1.12 -2.23 -4.91
C CYS A 95 1.25 -2.45 -6.42
N LEU A 96 0.17 -2.20 -7.15
CA LEU A 96 0.07 -2.45 -8.59
C LEU A 96 0.84 -1.39 -9.38
N THR A 97 0.69 -0.13 -8.99
CA THR A 97 1.42 0.99 -9.61
C THR A 97 1.68 2.12 -8.63
N MET A 98 2.76 2.85 -8.89
CA MET A 98 3.09 4.16 -8.32
C MET A 98 3.58 5.05 -9.45
N THR A 99 2.70 5.87 -9.99
CA THR A 99 3.03 6.77 -11.10
C THR A 99 3.23 8.19 -10.61
N ILE A 100 4.41 8.76 -10.85
CA ILE A 100 4.81 10.08 -10.39
C ILE A 100 4.88 11.05 -11.56
N ALA A 101 4.16 12.16 -11.45
CA ALA A 101 4.15 13.27 -12.41
C ALA A 101 3.92 14.62 -11.72
N PHE A 102 4.08 15.71 -12.46
CA PHE A 102 3.70 17.04 -11.97
C PHE A 102 2.17 17.25 -11.97
N GLY A 103 1.47 16.52 -12.82
CA GLY A 103 0.02 16.45 -12.89
C GLY A 103 -0.37 15.13 -13.55
N ILE A 104 -1.51 14.57 -13.18
CA ILE A 104 -2.08 13.36 -13.77
C ILE A 104 -3.54 13.66 -14.04
N SER A 105 -3.94 13.62 -15.29
CA SER A 105 -5.34 13.78 -15.73
C SER A 105 -6.10 12.46 -15.69
N GLY A 106 -7.43 12.49 -15.79
CA GLY A 106 -8.23 11.29 -15.86
C GLY A 106 -7.90 10.38 -17.06
N VAL A 107 -7.57 10.96 -18.22
CA VAL A 107 -7.10 10.20 -19.40
C VAL A 107 -5.77 9.50 -19.09
N GLN A 108 -4.86 10.14 -18.37
CA GLN A 108 -3.61 9.49 -17.95
C GLN A 108 -3.87 8.36 -16.95
N VAL A 109 -4.90 8.49 -16.10
CA VAL A 109 -5.31 7.40 -15.21
C VAL A 109 -5.75 6.17 -16.02
N THR A 110 -6.54 6.33 -17.09
CA THR A 110 -6.94 5.19 -17.93
C THR A 110 -5.75 4.49 -18.57
N HIS A 111 -4.79 5.24 -19.13
CA HIS A 111 -3.57 4.65 -19.69
C HIS A 111 -2.71 3.90 -18.64
N ILE A 112 -2.70 4.40 -17.39
CA ILE A 112 -2.01 3.71 -16.29
C ILE A 112 -2.73 2.40 -15.96
N LEU A 113 -4.06 2.39 -15.94
CA LEU A 113 -4.87 1.18 -15.71
C LEU A 113 -4.66 0.15 -16.82
N ASP A 114 -4.61 0.56 -18.08
CA ASP A 114 -4.30 -0.32 -19.22
C ASP A 114 -2.90 -0.94 -19.07
N SER A 115 -1.93 -0.16 -18.58
CA SER A 115 -0.58 -0.71 -18.33
C SER A 115 -0.54 -1.77 -17.21
N ILE A 116 -1.42 -1.69 -16.24
CA ILE A 116 -1.54 -2.70 -15.18
C ILE A 116 -2.23 -3.96 -15.73
N GLU A 117 -3.24 -3.77 -16.57
CA GLU A 117 -4.00 -4.86 -17.20
C GLU A 117 -3.11 -5.85 -17.93
N LEU A 118 -2.09 -5.39 -18.65
CA LEU A 118 -1.17 -6.23 -19.44
C LEU A 118 -0.57 -7.41 -18.65
N PHE A 119 -0.48 -7.31 -17.33
CA PHE A 119 0.10 -8.36 -16.48
C PHE A 119 -0.82 -8.86 -15.37
N ARG A 120 -1.96 -8.19 -15.11
CA ARG A 120 -2.90 -8.55 -14.03
C ARG A 120 -4.31 -8.87 -14.52
N GLY A 121 -4.69 -8.41 -15.71
CA GLY A 121 -6.08 -8.32 -16.14
C GLY A 121 -6.84 -7.19 -15.44
N TYR A 122 -8.09 -6.95 -15.84
CA TYR A 122 -8.94 -5.92 -15.23
C TYR A 122 -9.50 -6.35 -13.87
N PRO A 123 -9.70 -5.41 -12.93
CA PRO A 123 -10.39 -5.70 -11.68
C PRO A 123 -11.92 -5.74 -11.90
N ALA A 124 -12.63 -6.42 -11.01
CA ALA A 124 -14.09 -6.31 -11.01
C ALA A 124 -14.56 -4.91 -10.53
N THR A 125 -13.83 -4.31 -9.59
CA THR A 125 -14.20 -3.03 -8.98
C THR A 125 -12.95 -2.18 -8.73
N ILE A 126 -13.05 -0.88 -9.00
CA ILE A 126 -12.06 0.12 -8.57
C ILE A 126 -12.71 1.03 -7.54
N ARG A 127 -12.05 1.21 -6.38
CA ARG A 127 -12.47 2.11 -5.31
C ARG A 127 -11.57 3.33 -5.28
N THR A 128 -12.18 4.53 -5.35
CA THR A 128 -11.47 5.82 -5.33
C THR A 128 -12.21 6.84 -4.48
N ASP A 129 -11.55 7.94 -4.15
CA ASP A 129 -12.22 9.15 -3.68
C ASP A 129 -12.97 9.85 -4.84
N GLN A 130 -13.57 11.02 -4.56
CA GLN A 130 -14.29 11.83 -5.54
C GLN A 130 -13.40 12.93 -6.16
N GLY A 131 -12.10 12.68 -6.29
CA GLY A 131 -11.20 13.60 -6.98
C GLY A 131 -11.62 13.82 -8.46
N PRO A 132 -11.37 15.00 -9.04
CA PRO A 132 -11.78 15.32 -10.41
C PRO A 132 -11.17 14.39 -11.45
N GLU A 133 -10.02 13.79 -11.16
CA GLU A 133 -9.38 12.80 -12.01
C GLU A 133 -10.13 11.45 -12.03
N PHE A 134 -10.87 11.15 -10.97
CA PHE A 134 -11.65 9.92 -10.81
C PHE A 134 -13.13 10.07 -11.14
N THR A 135 -13.63 11.31 -11.24
CA THR A 135 -15.02 11.61 -11.59
C THR A 135 -15.14 12.19 -13.00
N CYS A 136 -14.19 11.89 -13.87
CA CYS A 136 -14.16 12.38 -15.24
C CYS A 136 -14.77 11.38 -16.23
N ARG A 137 -15.36 11.91 -17.31
CA ARG A 137 -15.98 11.10 -18.38
C ARG A 137 -15.03 10.04 -18.97
N ALA A 138 -13.73 10.34 -19.06
CA ALA A 138 -12.77 9.39 -19.62
C ALA A 138 -12.66 8.11 -18.80
N LEU A 139 -12.65 8.22 -17.45
CA LEU A 139 -12.59 7.06 -16.56
C LEU A 139 -13.93 6.31 -16.53
N ASP A 140 -15.06 7.02 -16.56
CA ASP A 140 -16.39 6.39 -16.63
C ASP A 140 -16.55 5.57 -17.91
N GLN A 141 -16.16 6.14 -19.06
CA GLN A 141 -16.19 5.46 -20.35
C GLN A 141 -15.26 4.23 -20.34
N TRP A 142 -14.02 4.39 -19.88
CA TRP A 142 -13.06 3.30 -19.75
C TRP A 142 -13.62 2.15 -18.90
N ALA A 143 -14.19 2.48 -17.74
CA ALA A 143 -14.77 1.48 -16.85
C ALA A 143 -15.94 0.72 -17.49
N PHE A 144 -16.80 1.44 -18.21
CA PHE A 144 -17.90 0.82 -18.95
C PHE A 144 -17.39 -0.13 -20.04
N GLU A 145 -16.41 0.28 -20.85
CA GLU A 145 -15.82 -0.50 -21.93
C GLU A 145 -15.17 -1.81 -21.43
N HIS A 146 -14.59 -1.80 -20.22
CA HIS A 146 -13.89 -2.95 -19.66
C HIS A 146 -14.70 -3.72 -18.59
N GLY A 147 -15.97 -3.35 -18.38
CA GLY A 147 -16.84 -4.01 -17.41
C GLY A 147 -16.39 -3.84 -15.95
N VAL A 148 -15.71 -2.72 -15.63
CA VAL A 148 -15.20 -2.41 -14.31
C VAL A 148 -16.18 -1.52 -13.55
N GLU A 149 -16.54 -1.90 -12.32
CA GLU A 149 -17.39 -1.08 -11.46
C GLU A 149 -16.57 0.01 -10.76
N LEU A 150 -16.92 1.29 -10.94
CA LEU A 150 -16.32 2.39 -10.15
C LEU A 150 -17.12 2.62 -8.87
N ARG A 151 -16.47 2.46 -7.71
CA ARG A 151 -17.03 2.72 -6.39
C ARG A 151 -16.41 3.96 -5.77
N LEU A 152 -17.10 5.08 -5.92
CA LEU A 152 -16.71 6.33 -5.31
C LEU A 152 -17.03 6.31 -3.81
N ILE A 153 -16.05 6.68 -2.99
CA ILE A 153 -16.19 6.76 -1.54
C ILE A 153 -17.10 7.93 -1.17
N GLN A 154 -18.02 7.70 -0.25
CA GLN A 154 -18.92 8.75 0.21
C GLN A 154 -18.13 9.81 1.00
N PRO A 155 -18.41 11.11 0.77
CA PRO A 155 -17.82 12.18 1.57
C PRO A 155 -18.04 11.94 3.08
N GLY A 156 -16.98 12.14 3.88
CA GLY A 156 -17.05 11.93 5.32
C GLY A 156 -16.95 10.47 5.81
N LYS A 157 -16.79 9.49 4.90
CA LYS A 157 -16.59 8.06 5.26
C LYS A 157 -15.20 7.55 4.85
N PRO A 158 -14.11 8.07 5.44
CA PRO A 158 -12.74 7.67 5.08
C PRO A 158 -12.48 6.17 5.32
N THR A 159 -13.23 5.54 6.25
CA THR A 159 -13.10 4.11 6.50
C THR A 159 -13.34 3.24 5.26
N GLN A 160 -14.09 3.72 4.28
CA GLN A 160 -14.35 3.01 3.03
C GLN A 160 -13.09 2.87 2.16
N ASN A 161 -12.05 3.73 2.35
CA ASN A 161 -10.76 3.66 1.65
C ASN A 161 -9.59 3.17 2.52
N GLY A 162 -9.89 2.53 3.65
CA GLY A 162 -8.90 2.19 4.67
C GLY A 162 -7.72 1.34 4.18
N PHE A 163 -7.85 0.60 3.07
CA PHE A 163 -6.75 -0.17 2.50
C PHE A 163 -5.70 0.74 1.86
N ILE A 164 -6.11 1.63 0.96
CA ILE A 164 -5.18 2.55 0.30
C ILE A 164 -4.67 3.62 1.28
N GLU A 165 -5.49 4.11 2.22
CA GLU A 165 -5.04 5.03 3.27
C GLU A 165 -3.92 4.40 4.12
N SER A 166 -4.10 3.12 4.49
CA SER A 166 -3.09 2.37 5.24
C SER A 166 -1.80 2.15 4.43
N PHE A 167 -1.91 1.95 3.12
CA PHE A 167 -0.78 1.87 2.20
C PHE A 167 -0.08 3.23 2.09
N ASN A 168 -0.81 4.29 1.80
CA ASN A 168 -0.30 5.65 1.65
C ASN A 168 0.35 6.17 2.93
N GLY A 169 -0.19 5.79 4.11
CA GLY A 169 0.45 6.06 5.38
C GLY A 169 1.84 5.44 5.51
N ARG A 170 2.02 4.19 5.04
CA ARG A 170 3.34 3.53 5.02
C ARG A 170 4.28 4.13 3.99
N PHE A 171 3.77 4.42 2.79
CA PHE A 171 4.52 5.09 1.74
C PHE A 171 5.06 6.43 2.23
N ARG A 172 4.22 7.22 2.90
CA ARG A 172 4.64 8.49 3.48
C ARG A 172 5.69 8.31 4.57
N ASP A 173 5.45 7.38 5.51
CA ASP A 173 6.36 7.18 6.64
C ASP A 173 7.69 6.51 6.24
N GLU A 174 7.66 5.54 5.32
CA GLU A 174 8.81 4.68 5.00
C GLU A 174 9.60 5.15 3.76
N CYS A 175 9.03 6.05 2.93
CA CYS A 175 9.66 6.57 1.72
C CYS A 175 9.69 8.10 1.69
N LEU A 176 8.53 8.77 1.61
CA LEU A 176 8.51 10.22 1.37
C LEU A 176 9.19 11.01 2.50
N ASN A 177 8.95 10.65 3.77
CA ASN A 177 9.56 11.33 4.92
C ASN A 177 11.04 10.95 5.17
N GLU A 178 11.56 9.96 4.46
CA GLU A 178 12.96 9.52 4.61
C GLU A 178 13.88 10.02 3.49
N HIS A 179 13.32 10.66 2.44
CA HIS A 179 14.08 11.08 1.27
C HIS A 179 13.78 12.52 0.86
N TRP A 180 14.81 13.18 0.33
CA TRP A 180 14.73 14.46 -0.36
C TRP A 180 14.91 14.23 -1.86
N PHE A 181 13.94 14.60 -2.67
CA PHE A 181 13.96 14.38 -4.11
C PHE A 181 14.55 15.60 -4.84
N SER A 182 15.73 15.45 -5.43
CA SER A 182 16.37 16.54 -6.20
C SER A 182 15.53 16.95 -7.40
N ASP A 183 14.98 15.96 -8.10
CA ASP A 183 14.21 16.11 -9.33
C ASP A 183 13.22 14.95 -9.50
N ILE A 184 12.40 14.99 -10.55
CA ILE A 184 11.37 13.99 -10.79
C ILE A 184 11.94 12.61 -11.17
N VAL A 185 13.11 12.55 -11.78
CA VAL A 185 13.75 11.28 -12.17
C VAL A 185 14.26 10.57 -10.92
N HIS A 186 14.90 11.31 -10.03
CA HIS A 186 15.32 10.83 -8.72
C HIS A 186 14.12 10.36 -7.88
N ALA A 187 13.03 11.14 -7.84
CA ALA A 187 11.79 10.76 -7.14
C ALA A 187 11.23 9.44 -7.70
N ARG A 188 11.14 9.30 -9.03
CA ARG A 188 10.66 8.07 -9.67
C ARG A 188 11.51 6.87 -9.32
N LYS A 189 12.84 7.02 -9.34
CA LYS A 189 13.76 5.93 -8.97
C LYS A 189 13.52 5.47 -7.54
N ILE A 190 13.61 6.37 -6.56
CA ILE A 190 13.48 6.04 -5.13
C ILE A 190 12.11 5.45 -4.81
N ILE A 191 11.04 6.01 -5.36
CA ILE A 191 9.67 5.54 -5.11
C ILE A 191 9.46 4.16 -5.75
N ASN A 192 10.05 3.91 -6.93
CA ASN A 192 9.94 2.60 -7.58
C ASN A 192 10.76 1.54 -6.85
N ASP A 193 11.94 1.88 -6.35
CA ASP A 193 12.76 1.00 -5.49
C ASP A 193 12.00 0.65 -4.20
N TRP A 194 11.33 1.64 -3.58
CA TRP A 194 10.48 1.41 -2.42
C TRP A 194 9.26 0.53 -2.75
N ARG A 195 8.60 0.72 -3.91
CA ARG A 195 7.49 -0.14 -4.36
C ARG A 195 7.93 -1.59 -4.51
N HIS A 196 9.10 -1.80 -5.12
CA HIS A 196 9.67 -3.14 -5.27
C HIS A 196 9.94 -3.76 -3.88
N ASP A 197 10.59 -3.02 -2.98
CA ASP A 197 10.82 -3.47 -1.61
C ASP A 197 9.51 -3.79 -0.86
N TYR A 198 8.50 -2.95 -1.02
CA TYR A 198 7.18 -3.15 -0.42
C TYR A 198 6.53 -4.46 -0.87
N ASN A 199 6.59 -4.78 -2.15
CA ASN A 199 6.00 -5.98 -2.71
C ASN A 199 6.83 -7.25 -2.44
N GLU A 200 8.17 -7.17 -2.59
CA GLU A 200 9.04 -8.36 -2.62
C GLU A 200 9.74 -8.64 -1.29
N CYS A 201 10.04 -7.61 -0.50
CA CYS A 201 10.91 -7.78 0.67
C CYS A 201 10.22 -7.51 2.01
N ARG A 202 9.20 -6.62 2.02
CA ARG A 202 8.60 -6.11 3.23
C ARG A 202 7.64 -7.12 3.87
N PRO A 203 7.87 -7.61 5.14
CA PRO A 203 6.93 -8.49 5.82
C PRO A 203 5.63 -7.77 6.23
N HIS A 204 4.47 -8.34 5.90
CA HIS A 204 3.15 -7.81 6.23
C HIS A 204 2.47 -8.64 7.31
N SER A 205 2.17 -8.01 8.46
CA SER A 205 1.48 -8.71 9.56
C SER A 205 0.09 -9.24 9.18
N ALA A 206 -0.63 -8.50 8.31
CA ALA A 206 -1.93 -8.91 7.80
C ALA A 206 -1.86 -10.11 6.82
N LEU A 207 -0.66 -10.47 6.37
CA LEU A 207 -0.39 -11.60 5.48
C LEU A 207 0.48 -12.67 6.18
N ASN A 208 0.36 -12.80 7.50
CA ASN A 208 1.19 -13.71 8.31
C ASN A 208 2.70 -13.52 8.09
N TYR A 209 3.12 -12.26 7.96
CA TYR A 209 4.49 -11.82 7.67
C TYR A 209 5.04 -12.27 6.31
N GLN A 210 4.19 -12.74 5.41
CA GLN A 210 4.57 -12.87 4.00
C GLN A 210 4.69 -11.49 3.35
N THR A 211 5.44 -11.39 2.27
CA THR A 211 5.37 -10.23 1.39
C THR A 211 4.09 -10.29 0.54
N PRO A 212 3.62 -9.17 0.00
CA PRO A 212 2.50 -9.17 -0.95
C PRO A 212 2.70 -10.13 -2.12
N SER A 213 3.89 -10.16 -2.73
CA SER A 213 4.21 -11.05 -3.86
C SER A 213 4.24 -12.53 -3.45
N GLU A 214 4.82 -12.88 -2.29
CA GLU A 214 4.77 -14.25 -1.77
C GLU A 214 3.33 -14.72 -1.55
N PHE A 215 2.50 -13.85 -0.98
CA PHE A 215 1.09 -14.16 -0.74
C PHE A 215 0.32 -14.35 -2.06
N ALA A 216 0.51 -13.46 -3.03
CA ALA A 216 -0.12 -13.54 -4.35
C ALA A 216 0.33 -14.79 -5.13
N ALA A 217 1.64 -15.11 -5.08
CA ALA A 217 2.17 -16.32 -5.71
C ALA A 217 1.57 -17.61 -5.12
N ARG A 218 1.45 -17.66 -3.79
CA ARG A 218 0.80 -18.80 -3.12
C ARG A 218 -0.66 -18.97 -3.54
N TRP A 219 -1.38 -17.89 -3.64
CA TRP A 219 -2.77 -17.93 -4.10
C TRP A 219 -2.87 -18.48 -5.52
N ARG A 220 -2.06 -17.96 -6.45
CA ARG A 220 -2.01 -18.45 -7.85
C ARG A 220 -1.70 -19.95 -7.93
N ASN A 221 -0.86 -20.47 -7.04
CA ASN A 221 -0.47 -21.87 -7.01
C ASN A 221 -1.44 -22.77 -6.21
N GLY A 222 -2.63 -22.29 -5.85
CA GLY A 222 -3.64 -23.08 -5.13
C GLY A 222 -3.26 -23.49 -3.69
N LYS A 223 -2.20 -22.91 -3.12
CA LYS A 223 -1.69 -23.23 -1.77
C LYS A 223 -2.24 -22.35 -0.65
N CYS A 224 -3.21 -21.49 -0.93
CA CYS A 224 -3.95 -20.75 0.09
C CYS A 224 -5.25 -21.48 0.45
N GLU A 225 -5.15 -22.48 1.32
CA GLU A 225 -6.31 -22.91 2.10
C GLU A 225 -6.79 -21.72 2.94
N GLY A 226 -8.03 -21.30 2.68
CA GLY A 226 -8.66 -20.23 3.44
C GLY A 226 -8.86 -20.63 4.89
N LYS A 227 -7.97 -20.25 5.79
CA LYS A 227 -8.35 -20.06 7.18
C LYS A 227 -9.09 -18.73 7.27
N GLN A 228 -10.39 -18.79 7.17
CA GLN A 228 -11.30 -17.82 7.70
C GLN A 228 -10.99 -17.71 9.21
N THR A 229 -10.16 -16.76 9.60
CA THR A 229 -10.06 -16.37 11.01
C THR A 229 -11.27 -15.49 11.28
N ASP A 230 -12.29 -16.08 11.88
CA ASP A 230 -13.34 -15.37 12.58
C ASP A 230 -12.67 -14.41 13.55
N LEU A 231 -12.77 -13.12 13.28
CA LEU A 231 -12.45 -12.06 14.21
C LEU A 231 -13.69 -11.81 15.09
N THR A 232 -13.99 -12.77 15.95
CA THR A 232 -14.76 -12.55 17.17
C THR A 232 -13.78 -12.59 18.33
N ASN A 233 -13.40 -11.43 18.80
CA ASN A 233 -13.21 -10.95 20.19
C ASN A 233 -12.38 -9.67 20.20
#